data_39d3524701691734173dc17cb8cfbac8
#
_entry.id   39d3524701691734173dc17cb8cfbac8
#
_cell.length_a   1.000
_cell.length_b   1.000
_cell.length_c   1.000
_cell.angle_alpha   90.00
_cell.angle_beta   90.00
_cell.angle_gamma   90.00
#
_symmetry.space_group_name_H-M   'P 1'
#
loop_
_entity.id
_entity.type
_entity.pdbx_description
1 polymer ?
#
loop_
_entity_poly.entity_id
_entity_poly.type
_entity_poly.pdbx_seq_one_letter_code
_entity_poly.pdbx_strand_id
1 'polypeptide(L)'
;MLNPKYNLNQSMFEDDVEKIATRTGYGEGLVELGEKEENVVVLSADLTESTKANKFAEKFPERFFEMGVAEQNMAAIAAGLGISGKTAFISSYATFSPGKNWETIRTTIIYNHSNVKIAGHHAGIMTGPDGAT
;
A
#
# COMPACT_ATOMS: atom_id res chain seq x y z
N MET A 1 -23.73 -4.67 -10.91
CA MET A 1 -24.41 -5.57 -9.93
C MET A 1 -23.39 -5.93 -8.87
N LEU A 2 -23.66 -5.71 -7.59
CA LEU A 2 -22.73 -6.07 -6.52
C LEU A 2 -22.59 -7.61 -6.47
N ASN A 3 -21.37 -8.10 -6.25
CA ASN A 3 -21.13 -9.52 -6.10
C ASN A 3 -21.86 -10.03 -4.83
N PRO A 4 -22.76 -11.02 -4.94
CA PRO A 4 -23.54 -11.50 -3.78
C PRO A 4 -22.67 -12.15 -2.68
N LYS A 5 -21.37 -12.39 -2.94
CA LYS A 5 -20.41 -12.84 -1.92
C LYS A 5 -19.95 -11.71 -0.99
N TYR A 6 -20.14 -10.45 -1.37
CA TYR A 6 -19.78 -9.29 -0.56
C TYR A 6 -21.03 -8.75 0.14
N ASN A 7 -21.46 -9.45 1.18
CA ASN A 7 -22.54 -8.99 2.04
C ASN A 7 -21.98 -8.02 3.08
N LEU A 8 -22.70 -6.93 3.31
CA LEU A 8 -22.44 -6.10 4.47
C LEU A 8 -22.73 -6.91 5.74
N ASN A 9 -21.90 -6.72 6.78
CA ASN A 9 -22.18 -7.32 8.07
C ASN A 9 -23.52 -6.82 8.58
N GLN A 10 -24.44 -7.73 8.92
CA GLN A 10 -25.78 -7.38 9.42
C GLN A 10 -25.72 -6.62 10.75
N SER A 11 -24.68 -6.88 11.54
CA SER A 11 -24.43 -6.20 12.83
C SER A 11 -23.62 -4.91 12.70
N MET A 12 -23.46 -4.32 11.50
CA MET A 12 -22.59 -3.17 11.28
C MET A 12 -22.95 -1.91 12.10
N PHE A 13 -24.16 -1.85 12.63
CA PHE A 13 -24.63 -0.74 13.48
C PHE A 13 -24.69 -1.11 14.97
N GLU A 14 -24.28 -2.32 15.34
CA GLU A 14 -24.22 -2.74 16.74
C GLU A 14 -22.93 -2.27 17.38
N ASP A 15 -22.95 -2.01 18.69
CA ASP A 15 -21.78 -1.49 19.43
C ASP A 15 -20.65 -2.53 19.55
N ASP A 16 -20.98 -3.81 19.52
CA ASP A 16 -20.06 -4.94 19.69
C ASP A 16 -19.55 -5.52 18.36
N VAL A 17 -19.83 -4.84 17.21
CA VAL A 17 -19.33 -5.30 15.91
C VAL A 17 -17.82 -5.40 15.90
N GLU A 18 -17.30 -6.51 15.43
CA GLU A 18 -15.84 -6.70 15.23
C GLU A 18 -15.28 -5.66 14.27
N LYS A 19 -14.27 -4.92 14.72
CA LYS A 19 -13.61 -3.85 13.96
C LYS A 19 -12.16 -4.23 13.64
N ILE A 20 -11.89 -4.53 12.39
CA ILE A 20 -10.55 -4.86 11.90
C ILE A 20 -10.01 -3.67 11.09
N ALA A 21 -8.80 -3.22 11.41
CA ALA A 21 -8.16 -2.15 10.65
C ALA A 21 -7.89 -2.58 9.20
N THR A 22 -8.27 -1.76 8.23
CA THR A 22 -8.09 -2.07 6.79
C THR A 22 -6.63 -2.35 6.41
N ARG A 23 -5.67 -1.70 7.08
CA ARG A 23 -4.23 -1.96 6.91
C ARG A 23 -3.82 -3.40 7.27
N THR A 24 -4.54 -4.05 8.20
CA THR A 24 -4.30 -5.46 8.53
C THR A 24 -4.58 -6.35 7.32
N GLY A 25 -5.75 -6.17 6.70
CA GLY A 25 -6.10 -6.87 5.46
C GLY A 25 -5.14 -6.56 4.30
N TYR A 26 -4.64 -5.32 4.21
CA TYR A 26 -3.61 -4.98 3.23
C TYR A 26 -2.34 -5.80 3.41
N GLY A 27 -1.79 -5.84 4.64
CA GLY A 27 -0.58 -6.62 4.93
C GLY A 27 -0.74 -8.13 4.68
N GLU A 28 -1.91 -8.68 5.03
CA GLU A 28 -2.25 -10.09 4.76
C GLU A 28 -2.41 -10.37 3.27
N GLY A 29 -3.08 -9.48 2.55
CA GLY A 29 -3.24 -9.57 1.11
C GLY A 29 -1.92 -9.49 0.35
N LEU A 30 -0.96 -8.67 0.80
CA LEU A 30 0.39 -8.63 0.23
C LEU A 30 1.11 -9.99 0.39
N VAL A 31 1.01 -10.60 1.58
CA VAL A 31 1.61 -11.91 1.83
C VAL A 31 0.99 -12.98 0.94
N GLU A 32 -0.34 -13.05 0.90
CA GLU A 32 -1.06 -14.00 0.04
C GLU A 32 -0.71 -13.83 -1.44
N LEU A 33 -0.62 -12.59 -1.90
CA LEU A 33 -0.24 -12.28 -3.28
C LEU A 33 1.21 -12.67 -3.55
N GLY A 34 2.13 -12.39 -2.62
CA GLY A 34 3.55 -12.74 -2.74
C GLY A 34 3.82 -14.24 -2.78
N GLU A 35 2.93 -15.06 -2.18
CA GLU A 35 2.98 -16.52 -2.27
C GLU A 35 2.61 -17.04 -3.66
N LYS A 36 1.70 -16.33 -4.33
CA LYS A 36 1.16 -16.74 -5.65
C LYS A 36 1.97 -16.18 -6.81
N GLU A 37 2.59 -15.00 -6.61
CA GLU A 37 3.20 -14.20 -7.68
C GLU A 37 4.62 -13.76 -7.30
N GLU A 38 5.62 -14.41 -7.88
CA GLU A 38 7.04 -14.12 -7.61
C GLU A 38 7.50 -12.74 -8.09
N ASN A 39 6.75 -12.14 -9.03
CA ASN A 39 7.05 -10.82 -9.57
C ASN A 39 6.59 -9.65 -8.70
N VAL A 40 5.87 -9.93 -7.61
CA VAL A 40 5.43 -8.90 -6.67
C VAL A 40 6.60 -8.42 -5.83
N VAL A 41 6.77 -7.11 -5.78
CA VAL A 41 7.73 -6.41 -4.93
C VAL A 41 7.01 -5.30 -4.15
N VAL A 42 7.46 -5.02 -2.94
CA VAL A 42 6.85 -4.02 -2.06
C VAL A 42 7.90 -3.01 -1.61
N LEU A 43 7.54 -1.73 -1.70
CA LEU A 43 8.38 -0.63 -1.26
C LEU A 43 7.65 0.18 -0.18
N SER A 44 8.37 0.62 0.84
CA SER A 44 7.84 1.49 1.89
C SER A 44 8.74 2.71 2.09
N ALA A 45 8.16 3.82 2.53
CA ALA A 45 8.89 5.03 2.84
C ALA A 45 8.81 5.33 4.35
N ASP A 46 9.56 4.55 5.15
CA ASP A 46 9.67 4.65 6.62
C ASP A 46 8.34 4.47 7.39
N LEU A 47 7.38 3.77 6.78
CA LEU A 47 6.07 3.50 7.38
C LEU A 47 5.69 2.02 7.32
N THR A 48 6.69 1.16 7.30
CA THR A 48 6.57 -0.29 7.10
C THR A 48 5.65 -0.95 8.12
N GLU A 49 5.82 -0.68 9.41
CA GLU A 49 4.96 -1.22 10.46
C GLU A 49 3.56 -0.59 10.48
N SER A 50 3.49 0.72 10.28
CA SER A 50 2.24 1.47 10.30
C SER A 50 1.28 1.06 9.19
N THR A 51 1.81 0.72 8.02
CA THR A 51 1.04 0.25 6.86
C THR A 51 0.81 -1.26 6.85
N LYS A 52 1.44 -1.99 7.78
CA LYS A 52 1.47 -3.47 7.84
C LYS A 52 2.22 -4.14 6.68
N ALA A 53 3.04 -3.39 5.95
CA ALA A 53 3.94 -3.92 4.94
C ALA A 53 5.06 -4.80 5.54
N ASN A 54 5.31 -4.68 6.86
CA ASN A 54 6.25 -5.54 7.59
C ASN A 54 5.93 -7.03 7.44
N LYS A 55 4.65 -7.42 7.33
CA LYS A 55 4.26 -8.82 7.10
C LYS A 55 4.87 -9.39 5.81
N PHE A 56 4.91 -8.57 4.75
CA PHE A 56 5.56 -8.95 3.50
C PHE A 56 7.08 -8.94 3.62
N ALA A 57 7.66 -7.92 4.26
CA ALA A 57 9.10 -7.79 4.48
C ALA A 57 9.68 -8.97 5.26
N GLU A 58 8.99 -9.43 6.31
CA GLU A 58 9.38 -10.59 7.13
C GLU A 58 9.38 -11.89 6.34
N LYS A 59 8.42 -12.07 5.44
CA LYS A 59 8.27 -13.31 4.65
C LYS A 59 9.09 -13.33 3.37
N PHE A 60 9.26 -12.17 2.73
CA PHE A 60 9.94 -12.02 1.43
C PHE A 60 10.96 -10.88 1.47
N PRO A 61 12.00 -10.96 2.33
CA PRO A 61 12.94 -9.85 2.51
C PRO A 61 13.68 -9.45 1.22
N GLU A 62 13.90 -10.37 0.30
CA GLU A 62 14.55 -10.11 -0.99
C GLU A 62 13.66 -9.37 -2.01
N ARG A 63 12.38 -9.24 -1.71
CA ARG A 63 11.38 -8.56 -2.54
C ARG A 63 10.79 -7.32 -1.86
N PHE A 64 11.36 -6.93 -0.71
CA PHE A 64 10.95 -5.76 0.04
C PHE A 64 12.06 -4.71 0.03
N PHE A 65 11.69 -3.44 -0.16
CA PHE A 65 12.63 -2.31 -0.22
C PHE A 65 12.16 -1.19 0.72
N GLU A 66 12.95 -0.93 1.77
CA GLU A 66 12.75 0.24 2.61
C GLU A 66 13.50 1.43 1.99
N MET A 67 12.76 2.47 1.65
CA MET A 67 13.27 3.63 0.92
C MET A 67 13.62 4.83 1.81
N GLY A 68 13.34 4.71 3.12
CA GLY A 68 13.39 5.86 4.03
C GLY A 68 12.32 6.91 3.72
N VAL A 69 12.39 8.07 4.33
CA VAL A 69 11.43 9.18 4.12
C VAL A 69 11.67 9.84 2.76
N ALA A 70 11.47 9.08 1.67
CA ALA A 70 11.79 9.49 0.31
C ALA A 70 10.71 9.03 -0.70
N GLU A 71 9.47 9.50 -0.54
CA GLU A 71 8.32 9.03 -1.31
C GLU A 71 8.45 9.26 -2.82
N GLN A 72 9.10 10.36 -3.23
CA GLN A 72 9.35 10.64 -4.65
C GLN A 72 10.33 9.63 -5.23
N ASN A 73 11.42 9.32 -4.51
CA ASN A 73 12.37 8.28 -4.91
C ASN A 73 11.71 6.89 -4.94
N MET A 74 10.88 6.58 -3.95
CA MET A 74 10.09 5.34 -3.91
C MET A 74 9.24 5.19 -5.18
N ALA A 75 8.53 6.24 -5.58
CA ALA A 75 7.70 6.22 -6.79
C ALA A 75 8.54 6.01 -8.06
N ALA A 76 9.68 6.69 -8.18
CA ALA A 76 10.56 6.59 -9.34
C ALA A 76 11.19 5.18 -9.46
N ILE A 77 11.67 4.61 -8.34
CA ILE A 77 12.21 3.25 -8.31
C ILE A 77 11.13 2.21 -8.62
N ALA A 78 9.95 2.35 -8.02
CA ALA A 78 8.82 1.48 -8.31
C ALA A 78 8.41 1.53 -9.79
N ALA A 79 8.47 2.71 -10.42
CA ALA A 79 8.22 2.86 -11.84
C ALA A 79 9.24 2.05 -12.68
N GLY A 80 10.51 2.13 -12.35
CA GLY A 80 11.56 1.33 -13.01
C GLY A 80 11.35 -0.17 -12.84
N LEU A 81 11.01 -0.62 -11.64
CA LEU A 81 10.68 -2.03 -11.35
C LEU A 81 9.47 -2.50 -12.17
N GLY A 82 8.42 -1.67 -12.24
CA GLY A 82 7.22 -1.97 -13.01
C GLY A 82 7.49 -2.08 -14.51
N ILE A 83 8.32 -1.20 -15.09
CA ILE A 83 8.76 -1.27 -16.50
C ILE A 83 9.61 -2.53 -16.74
N SER A 84 10.37 -2.97 -15.74
CA SER A 84 11.19 -4.19 -15.79
C SER A 84 10.39 -5.49 -15.61
N GLY A 85 9.05 -5.43 -15.60
CA GLY A 85 8.17 -6.59 -15.50
C GLY A 85 7.77 -7.00 -14.09
N LYS A 86 8.07 -6.19 -13.07
CA LYS A 86 7.58 -6.41 -11.71
C LYS A 86 6.19 -5.82 -11.51
N THR A 87 5.46 -6.34 -10.53
CA THR A 87 4.27 -5.71 -9.97
C THR A 87 4.67 -5.04 -8.66
N ALA A 88 4.91 -3.73 -8.72
CA ALA A 88 5.41 -2.99 -7.57
C ALA A 88 4.27 -2.40 -6.74
N PHE A 89 4.28 -2.63 -5.44
CA PHE A 89 3.41 -1.95 -4.47
C PHE A 89 4.22 -0.91 -3.71
N ILE A 90 3.72 0.33 -3.64
CA ILE A 90 4.29 1.39 -2.81
C ILE A 90 3.34 1.73 -1.68
N SER A 91 3.87 1.79 -0.45
CA SER A 91 3.10 1.96 0.79
C SER A 91 3.57 3.19 1.55
N SER A 92 2.64 4.11 1.82
CA SER A 92 2.87 5.27 2.67
C SER A 92 1.54 5.86 3.13
N TYR A 93 1.54 6.90 3.94
CA TYR A 93 0.32 7.64 4.22
C TYR A 93 -0.13 8.44 2.98
N ALA A 94 -1.43 8.59 2.80
CA ALA A 94 -2.00 9.23 1.61
C ALA A 94 -1.51 10.68 1.42
N THR A 95 -1.26 11.40 2.50
CA THR A 95 -0.68 12.75 2.47
C THR A 95 0.72 12.79 1.86
N PHE A 96 1.49 11.70 1.98
CA PHE A 96 2.84 11.60 1.42
C PHE A 96 2.85 10.88 0.07
N SER A 97 2.06 9.83 -0.09
CA SER A 97 1.90 9.10 -1.34
C SER A 97 0.42 8.71 -1.52
N PRO A 98 -0.33 9.33 -2.43
CA PRO A 98 0.12 10.16 -3.56
C PRO A 98 0.31 11.66 -3.27
N GLY A 99 0.01 12.18 -2.08
CA GLY A 99 -0.04 13.62 -1.83
C GLY A 99 1.24 14.38 -2.20
N LYS A 100 2.35 14.08 -1.54
CA LYS A 100 3.64 14.76 -1.76
C LYS A 100 4.28 14.39 -3.10
N ASN A 101 4.17 13.16 -3.54
CA ASN A 101 4.85 12.65 -4.74
C ASN A 101 3.98 12.64 -6.01
N TRP A 102 2.91 13.43 -6.03
CA TRP A 102 1.95 13.50 -7.13
C TRP A 102 2.59 13.72 -8.51
N GLU A 103 3.53 14.67 -8.61
CA GLU A 103 4.24 14.96 -9.85
C GLU A 103 5.05 13.75 -10.33
N THR A 104 5.81 13.12 -9.43
CA THR A 104 6.64 11.95 -9.75
C THR A 104 5.78 10.76 -10.19
N ILE A 105 4.63 10.52 -9.55
CA ILE A 105 3.67 9.51 -10.00
C ILE A 105 3.24 9.78 -11.45
N ARG A 106 2.88 11.02 -11.77
CA ARG A 106 2.45 11.40 -13.10
C ARG A 106 3.53 11.18 -14.16
N THR A 107 4.73 11.63 -13.88
CA THR A 107 5.83 11.67 -14.87
C THR A 107 6.56 10.34 -15.01
N THR A 108 6.65 9.54 -13.95
CA THR A 108 7.40 8.27 -13.98
C THR A 108 6.50 7.05 -14.10
N ILE A 109 5.38 7.00 -13.38
CA ILE A 109 4.50 5.83 -13.36
C ILE A 109 3.50 5.90 -14.52
N ILE A 110 2.71 6.99 -14.58
CA ILE A 110 1.58 7.08 -15.50
C ILE A 110 2.06 7.23 -16.95
N TYR A 111 2.99 8.15 -17.23
CA TYR A 111 3.49 8.36 -18.59
C TYR A 111 4.18 7.14 -19.18
N ASN A 112 4.77 6.30 -18.34
CA ASN A 112 5.44 5.07 -18.77
C ASN A 112 4.53 3.83 -18.70
N HIS A 113 3.26 3.98 -18.35
CA HIS A 113 2.33 2.86 -18.16
C HIS A 113 2.88 1.77 -17.22
N SER A 114 3.63 2.19 -16.20
CA SER A 114 4.30 1.26 -15.30
C SER A 114 3.33 0.53 -14.37
N ASN A 115 3.58 -0.74 -14.12
CA ASN A 115 2.73 -1.59 -13.28
C ASN A 115 2.99 -1.36 -11.78
N VAL A 116 2.56 -0.20 -11.27
CA VAL A 116 2.69 0.19 -9.86
C VAL A 116 1.32 0.31 -9.22
N LYS A 117 1.20 -0.27 -8.02
CA LYS A 117 0.02 -0.16 -7.14
C LYS A 117 0.35 0.80 -6.01
N ILE A 118 -0.43 1.87 -5.87
CA ILE A 118 -0.20 2.92 -4.89
C ILE A 118 -1.17 2.72 -3.72
N ALA A 119 -0.63 2.37 -2.56
CA ALA A 119 -1.39 2.21 -1.33
C ALA A 119 -1.22 3.44 -0.43
N GLY A 120 -2.18 4.37 -0.51
CA GLY A 120 -2.25 5.54 0.36
C GLY A 120 -3.06 5.22 1.61
N HIS A 121 -2.38 5.07 2.73
CA HIS A 121 -2.99 4.75 4.01
C HIS A 121 -3.41 5.99 4.78
N HIS A 122 -4.17 5.80 5.87
CA HIS A 122 -4.58 6.85 6.81
C HIS A 122 -5.30 8.02 6.11
N ALA A 123 -6.16 7.72 5.15
CA ALA A 123 -6.94 8.71 4.38
C ALA A 123 -8.35 8.98 4.96
N GLY A 124 -8.62 8.53 6.19
CA GLY A 124 -9.89 8.78 6.88
C GLY A 124 -9.97 10.18 7.47
N ILE A 125 -11.16 10.55 7.94
CA ILE A 125 -11.41 11.86 8.57
C ILE A 125 -10.95 11.94 10.03
N MET A 126 -10.67 10.81 10.67
CA MET A 126 -10.16 10.76 12.04
C MET A 126 -8.64 10.77 12.02
N THR A 127 -8.06 11.73 12.73
CA THR A 127 -6.61 11.79 12.93
C THR A 127 -6.18 10.94 14.12
N GLY A 128 -5.01 10.31 14.00
CA GLY A 128 -4.34 9.63 15.10
C GLY A 128 -3.47 10.60 15.94
N PRO A 129 -2.57 10.07 16.78
CA PRO A 129 -1.68 10.87 17.63
C PRO A 129 -0.77 11.83 16.85
N ASP A 130 -0.49 11.53 15.60
CA ASP A 130 0.38 12.35 14.72
C ASP A 130 -0.33 13.58 14.15
N GLY A 131 -1.59 13.80 14.48
CA GLY A 131 -2.35 14.98 14.08
C GLY A 131 -2.75 14.96 12.60
N ALA A 132 -2.41 16.02 11.87
CA ALA A 132 -2.93 16.28 10.52
C ALA A 132 -2.31 15.43 9.38
N THR A 133 -1.54 14.42 9.68
CA THR A 133 -1.04 13.48 8.67
C THR A 133 -1.99 12.27 8.48
#